data_6bb4af96158bb7580486b15d676d0cd5
#
_entry.id   6bb4af96158bb7580486b15d676d0cd5
#
_cell.length_a   1.000
_cell.length_b   1.000
_cell.length_c   1.000
_cell.angle_alpha   90.00
_cell.angle_beta   90.00
_cell.angle_gamma   90.00
#
_symmetry.space_group_name_H-M   'P 1'
#
loop_
_entity.id
_entity.type
_entity.pdbx_description
1 polymer ?
#
loop_
_entity_poly.entity_id
_entity_poly.type
_entity_poly.pdbx_seq_one_letter_code
_entity_poly.pdbx_strand_id
1 'polypeptide(L)'
;MLAHAYFQRLANLHGIDILHIKGYAFNSEIFKPDRHSTDADLLVRPSHVNTFVHILLADGWSIQAHFDTGSVFEHAMTLYHESWGLTDIHRFFPGLGKDPERVFQQLWAAHMQREIAHRSCAVPSVLDSRLIVVLHRARASSTYDPDLEYLRDILDSYDWAKLRERAAELDSSLAYAAAMGGLEAYRHERDYL
;
A
#
# COMPACT_ATOMS: atom_id res chain seq x y z
N MET A 1 8.86 9.88 9.10
CA MET A 1 10.12 9.49 8.42
C MET A 1 10.96 8.48 9.20
N LEU A 2 11.40 8.79 10.42
CA LEU A 2 12.27 7.89 11.20
C LEU A 2 11.67 6.51 11.45
N ALA A 3 10.35 6.40 11.63
CA ALA A 3 9.67 5.12 11.77
C ALA A 3 9.89 4.18 10.56
N HIS A 4 9.86 4.70 9.32
CA HIS A 4 10.18 3.88 8.14
C HIS A 4 11.60 3.30 8.20
N ALA A 5 12.60 4.13 8.56
CA ALA A 5 13.98 3.67 8.70
C ALA A 5 14.14 2.62 9.80
N TYR A 6 13.41 2.77 10.91
CA TYR A 6 13.36 1.80 12.00
C TYR A 6 12.78 0.46 11.50
N PHE A 7 11.61 0.47 10.84
CA PHE A 7 10.99 -0.75 10.34
C PHE A 7 11.87 -1.47 9.31
N GLN A 8 12.48 -0.72 8.39
CA GLN A 8 13.39 -1.34 7.41
C GLN A 8 14.62 -1.97 8.08
N ARG A 9 15.16 -1.32 9.13
CA ARG A 9 16.28 -1.91 9.89
C ARG A 9 15.84 -3.22 10.56
N LEU A 10 14.67 -3.23 11.20
CA LEU A 10 14.15 -4.38 11.91
C LEU A 10 13.85 -5.54 10.93
N ALA A 11 13.20 -5.22 9.81
CA ALA A 11 12.92 -6.19 8.75
C ALA A 11 14.19 -6.84 8.20
N ASN A 12 15.22 -6.05 7.90
CA ASN A 12 16.50 -6.56 7.42
C ASN A 12 17.19 -7.48 8.45
N LEU A 13 17.11 -7.12 9.74
CA LEU A 13 17.72 -7.91 10.82
C LEU A 13 17.10 -9.32 10.94
N HIS A 14 15.81 -9.43 10.66
CA HIS A 14 15.04 -10.65 10.84
C HIS A 14 14.66 -11.36 9.52
N GLY A 15 15.15 -10.88 8.38
CA GLY A 15 14.84 -11.47 7.06
C GLY A 15 13.36 -11.36 6.69
N ILE A 16 12.72 -10.27 7.08
CA ILE A 16 11.31 -9.98 6.77
C ILE A 16 11.22 -9.12 5.52
N ASP A 17 10.41 -9.51 4.56
CA ASP A 17 10.14 -8.71 3.37
C ASP A 17 8.99 -7.74 3.66
N ILE A 18 9.28 -6.45 3.55
CA ILE A 18 8.30 -5.36 3.69
C ILE A 18 8.43 -4.38 2.53
N LEU A 19 7.33 -3.80 2.11
CA LEU A 19 7.27 -2.65 1.22
C LEU A 19 6.67 -1.48 1.97
N HIS A 20 7.38 -0.36 1.99
CA HIS A 20 6.82 0.88 2.50
C HIS A 20 5.85 1.44 1.46
N ILE A 21 4.61 1.62 1.86
CA ILE A 21 3.55 2.15 1.00
C ILE A 21 3.01 3.46 1.58
N LYS A 22 2.59 4.37 0.70
CA LYS A 22 2.05 5.69 1.07
C LYS A 22 3.04 6.62 1.83
N GLY A 23 2.57 7.80 2.20
CA GLY A 23 3.32 8.79 2.98
C GLY A 23 4.71 9.07 2.40
N TYR A 24 5.73 9.01 3.25
CA TYR A 24 7.13 9.27 2.87
C TYR A 24 7.75 8.22 1.93
N ALA A 25 7.08 7.10 1.70
CA ALA A 25 7.49 6.12 0.70
C ALA A 25 7.24 6.61 -0.73
N PHE A 26 6.36 7.60 -0.93
CA PHE A 26 6.00 8.14 -2.23
C PHE A 26 6.69 9.49 -2.48
N ASN A 27 6.96 9.81 -3.73
CA ASN A 27 7.60 11.04 -4.17
C ASN A 27 6.67 11.89 -5.05
N SER A 28 7.21 12.96 -5.63
CA SER A 28 6.45 13.86 -6.51
C SER A 28 5.94 13.23 -7.81
N GLU A 29 6.36 12.01 -8.15
CA GLU A 29 5.78 11.25 -9.27
C GLU A 29 4.47 10.55 -8.89
N ILE A 30 4.10 10.58 -7.59
CA ILE A 30 2.97 9.86 -7.03
C ILE A 30 2.10 10.78 -6.17
N PHE A 31 2.72 11.58 -5.30
CA PHE A 31 2.06 12.50 -4.38
C PHE A 31 2.47 13.94 -4.63
N LYS A 32 1.53 14.84 -4.40
CA LYS A 32 1.81 16.28 -4.40
C LYS A 32 2.94 16.59 -3.41
N PRO A 33 3.94 17.41 -3.79
CA PRO A 33 4.92 17.94 -2.86
C PRO A 33 4.22 18.56 -1.64
N ASP A 34 4.85 18.54 -0.49
CA ASP A 34 4.36 19.09 0.79
C ASP A 34 3.27 18.25 1.49
N ARG A 35 2.95 17.07 1.00
CA ARG A 35 2.08 16.16 1.74
C ARG A 35 2.83 15.57 2.94
N HIS A 36 2.30 15.83 4.13
CA HIS A 36 2.78 15.24 5.37
C HIS A 36 2.02 13.95 5.68
N SER A 37 2.73 12.95 6.19
CA SER A 37 2.15 11.73 6.75
C SER A 37 2.53 11.63 8.22
N THR A 38 1.60 11.19 9.06
CA THR A 38 1.77 11.01 10.51
C THR A 38 2.12 9.59 10.89
N ASP A 39 1.81 8.64 10.03
CA ASP A 39 1.94 7.20 10.21
C ASP A 39 2.89 6.56 9.19
N ALA A 40 3.25 5.33 9.43
CA ALA A 40 3.98 4.50 8.49
C ALA A 40 3.09 3.33 8.07
N ASP A 41 2.81 3.24 6.77
CA ASP A 41 2.09 2.12 6.18
C ASP A 41 3.07 1.10 5.60
N LEU A 42 2.96 -0.15 6.01
CA LEU A 42 3.83 -1.25 5.58
C LEU A 42 3.01 -2.37 4.97
N LEU A 43 3.28 -2.74 3.74
CA LEU A 43 2.81 -3.98 3.15
C LEU A 43 3.83 -5.07 3.45
N VAL A 44 3.49 -6.01 4.30
CA VAL A 44 4.35 -7.11 4.73
C VAL A 44 4.02 -8.34 3.89
N ARG A 45 5.05 -9.12 3.48
CA ARG A 45 4.81 -10.41 2.83
C ARG A 45 3.84 -11.24 3.68
N PRO A 46 2.73 -11.75 3.14
CA PRO A 46 1.71 -12.44 3.94
C PRO A 46 2.26 -13.55 4.84
N SER A 47 3.19 -14.37 4.32
CA SER A 47 3.87 -15.42 5.11
C SER A 47 4.76 -14.90 6.23
N HIS A 48 5.16 -13.64 6.22
CA HIS A 48 6.01 -13.00 7.23
C HIS A 48 5.23 -12.18 8.29
N VAL A 49 3.93 -11.92 8.06
CA VAL A 49 3.14 -11.00 8.90
C VAL A 49 3.16 -11.37 10.37
N ASN A 50 2.84 -12.63 10.70
CA ASN A 50 2.78 -13.07 12.10
C ASN A 50 4.13 -12.95 12.80
N THR A 51 5.21 -13.33 12.11
CA THR A 51 6.57 -13.21 12.65
C THR A 51 6.91 -11.74 12.89
N PHE A 52 6.61 -10.86 11.94
CA PHE A 52 6.91 -9.44 12.08
C PHE A 52 6.12 -8.77 13.20
N VAL A 53 4.83 -9.08 13.33
CA VAL A 53 4.01 -8.60 14.45
C VAL A 53 4.56 -9.05 15.80
N HIS A 54 4.97 -10.32 15.95
CA HIS A 54 5.59 -10.81 17.20
C HIS A 54 6.89 -10.05 17.52
N ILE A 55 7.73 -9.77 16.52
CA ILE A 55 8.96 -8.99 16.71
C ILE A 55 8.61 -7.58 17.19
N LEU A 56 7.63 -6.91 16.57
CA LEU A 56 7.19 -5.58 16.97
C LEU A 56 6.66 -5.54 18.40
N LEU A 57 5.82 -6.52 18.78
CA LEU A 57 5.31 -6.62 20.15
C LEU A 57 6.42 -6.81 21.17
N ALA A 58 7.44 -7.62 20.85
CA ALA A 58 8.61 -7.82 21.71
C ALA A 58 9.46 -6.55 21.83
N ASP A 59 9.41 -5.65 20.84
CA ASP A 59 10.14 -4.37 20.80
C ASP A 59 9.30 -3.20 21.34
N GLY A 60 8.18 -3.49 22.04
CA GLY A 60 7.40 -2.49 22.79
C GLY A 60 6.21 -1.89 22.05
N TRP A 61 5.87 -2.40 20.86
CA TRP A 61 4.65 -2.00 20.18
C TRP A 61 3.40 -2.59 20.84
N SER A 62 2.29 -1.88 20.79
CA SER A 62 0.98 -2.33 21.27
C SER A 62 -0.04 -2.32 20.13
N ILE A 63 -0.92 -3.33 20.10
CA ILE A 63 -1.99 -3.40 19.11
C ILE A 63 -3.10 -2.44 19.51
N GLN A 64 -3.47 -1.55 18.59
CA GLN A 64 -4.61 -0.64 18.73
C GLN A 64 -5.85 -1.16 18.01
N ALA A 65 -5.66 -1.79 16.83
CA ALA A 65 -6.73 -2.45 16.09
C ALA A 65 -6.19 -3.72 15.43
N HIS A 66 -6.90 -4.85 15.61
CA HIS A 66 -6.60 -6.10 14.93
C HIS A 66 -7.09 -6.10 13.48
N PHE A 67 -6.62 -7.06 12.67
CA PHE A 67 -7.04 -7.22 11.28
C PHE A 67 -8.56 -7.35 11.14
N ASP A 68 -9.21 -8.08 12.02
CA ASP A 68 -10.66 -8.36 12.04
C ASP A 68 -11.52 -7.23 12.60
N THR A 69 -10.93 -6.26 13.29
CA THR A 69 -11.65 -5.15 13.94
C THR A 69 -11.31 -3.78 13.37
N GLY A 70 -10.17 -3.65 12.69
CA GLY A 70 -9.67 -2.35 12.21
C GLY A 70 -10.30 -1.86 10.91
N SER A 71 -10.86 -2.75 10.09
CA SER A 71 -11.41 -2.41 8.78
C SER A 71 -12.35 -3.51 8.30
N VAL A 72 -13.40 -3.14 7.57
CA VAL A 72 -14.32 -4.07 6.89
C VAL A 72 -13.59 -5.06 5.97
N PHE A 73 -12.42 -4.68 5.47
CA PHE A 73 -11.61 -5.50 4.58
C PHE A 73 -10.61 -6.40 5.33
N GLU A 74 -10.50 -6.31 6.64
CA GLU A 74 -9.59 -7.11 7.47
C GLU A 74 -8.12 -7.12 6.98
N HIS A 75 -7.68 -6.05 6.31
CA HIS A 75 -6.42 -6.02 5.58
C HIS A 75 -5.25 -5.46 6.38
N ALA A 76 -5.51 -4.65 7.39
CA ALA A 76 -4.50 -3.94 8.15
C ALA A 76 -4.70 -4.09 9.65
N MET A 77 -3.58 -4.14 10.37
CA MET A 77 -3.50 -4.07 11.84
C MET A 77 -2.81 -2.76 12.20
N THR A 78 -3.41 -1.99 13.09
CA THR A 78 -2.81 -0.75 13.60
C THR A 78 -2.07 -1.01 14.89
N LEU A 79 -0.80 -0.62 14.94
CA LEU A 79 0.07 -0.69 16.10
C LEU A 79 0.49 0.72 16.53
N TYR A 80 0.78 0.86 17.82
CA TYR A 80 1.28 2.08 18.43
C TYR A 80 2.55 1.82 19.25
N HIS A 81 3.48 2.75 19.16
CA HIS A 81 4.66 2.80 20.02
C HIS A 81 4.90 4.23 20.47
N GLU A 82 5.25 4.42 21.76
CA GLU A 82 5.40 5.74 22.37
C GLU A 82 6.40 6.64 21.61
N SER A 83 7.53 6.07 21.15
CA SER A 83 8.58 6.82 20.46
C SER A 83 8.36 6.94 18.94
N TRP A 84 7.59 6.02 18.31
CA TRP A 84 7.47 5.91 16.85
C TRP A 84 6.08 6.31 16.32
N GLY A 85 5.07 6.44 17.20
CA GLY A 85 3.69 6.75 16.85
C GLY A 85 2.93 5.55 16.29
N LEU A 86 2.01 5.81 15.38
CA LEU A 86 1.15 4.81 14.76
C LEU A 86 1.81 4.20 13.50
N THR A 87 1.49 2.94 13.26
CA THR A 87 1.81 2.24 12.01
C THR A 87 0.68 1.29 11.63
N ASP A 88 0.44 1.16 10.33
CA ASP A 88 -0.45 0.16 9.76
C ASP A 88 0.35 -0.96 9.10
N ILE A 89 0.17 -2.18 9.59
CA ILE A 89 0.72 -3.41 9.02
C ILE A 89 -0.33 -4.02 8.11
N HIS A 90 -0.13 -3.92 6.81
CA HIS A 90 -1.01 -4.51 5.81
C HIS A 90 -0.53 -5.91 5.46
N ARG A 91 -1.43 -6.92 5.55
CA ARG A 91 -1.18 -8.29 5.09
C ARG A 91 -1.54 -8.49 3.62
N PHE A 92 -2.35 -7.60 3.08
CA PHE A 92 -2.65 -7.40 1.66
C PHE A 92 -3.18 -5.98 1.45
N PHE A 93 -3.25 -5.55 0.20
CA PHE A 93 -3.85 -4.27 -0.15
C PHE A 93 -5.19 -4.50 -0.86
N PRO A 94 -6.33 -4.06 -0.30
CA PRO A 94 -7.64 -4.28 -0.90
C PRO A 94 -7.74 -3.73 -2.32
N GLY A 95 -8.28 -4.56 -3.21
CA GLY A 95 -8.35 -4.26 -4.63
C GLY A 95 -7.18 -4.81 -5.46
N LEU A 96 -6.08 -5.23 -4.83
CA LEU A 96 -5.03 -6.01 -5.47
C LEU A 96 -5.39 -7.50 -5.35
N GLY A 97 -5.48 -8.18 -6.46
CA GLY A 97 -5.62 -9.64 -6.70
C GLY A 97 -6.22 -10.51 -5.58
N LYS A 98 -6.56 -11.74 -5.90
CA LYS A 98 -7.19 -12.67 -4.95
C LYS A 98 -6.19 -13.49 -4.12
N ASP A 99 -4.93 -13.57 -4.58
CA ASP A 99 -3.84 -14.28 -3.90
C ASP A 99 -2.81 -13.26 -3.37
N PRO A 100 -2.86 -12.90 -2.07
CA PRO A 100 -1.96 -11.91 -1.49
C PRO A 100 -0.47 -12.26 -1.59
N GLU A 101 -0.10 -13.53 -1.49
CA GLU A 101 1.31 -13.94 -1.58
C GLU A 101 1.84 -13.76 -3.01
N ARG A 102 1.06 -14.17 -4.02
CA ARG A 102 1.41 -13.95 -5.42
C ARG A 102 1.50 -12.47 -5.76
N VAL A 103 0.55 -11.67 -5.30
CA VAL A 103 0.58 -10.20 -5.49
C VAL A 103 1.82 -9.60 -4.86
N PHE A 104 2.11 -9.96 -3.61
CA PHE A 104 3.32 -9.46 -2.95
C PHE A 104 4.58 -9.83 -3.71
N GLN A 105 4.71 -11.07 -4.21
CA GLN A 105 5.84 -11.50 -5.03
C GLN A 105 6.01 -10.65 -6.29
N GLN A 106 4.91 -10.32 -6.97
CA GLN A 106 4.96 -9.48 -8.18
C GLN A 106 5.37 -8.03 -7.87
N LEU A 107 4.88 -7.44 -6.77
CA LEU A 107 5.29 -6.12 -6.30
C LEU A 107 6.77 -6.15 -5.87
N TRP A 108 7.17 -7.20 -5.15
CA TRP A 108 8.54 -7.39 -4.68
C TRP A 108 9.54 -7.56 -5.82
N ALA A 109 9.18 -8.27 -6.88
CA ALA A 109 10.04 -8.43 -8.06
C ALA A 109 10.35 -7.11 -8.77
N ALA A 110 9.45 -6.13 -8.69
CA ALA A 110 9.57 -4.82 -9.31
C ALA A 110 9.91 -3.69 -8.32
N HIS A 111 10.16 -4.01 -7.04
CA HIS A 111 10.38 -2.99 -6.01
C HIS A 111 11.62 -2.15 -6.28
N MET A 112 11.60 -0.94 -5.76
CA MET A 112 12.68 0.00 -5.83
C MET A 112 13.24 0.27 -4.44
N GLN A 113 14.45 0.79 -4.38
CA GLN A 113 15.04 1.30 -3.14
C GLN A 113 14.90 2.82 -3.10
N ARG A 114 14.42 3.32 -1.97
CA ARG A 114 14.28 4.75 -1.72
C ARG A 114 14.93 5.11 -0.39
N GLU A 115 15.71 6.17 -0.38
CA GLU A 115 16.26 6.69 0.85
C GLU A 115 15.18 7.42 1.67
N ILE A 116 14.90 6.92 2.87
CA ILE A 116 14.00 7.55 3.85
C ILE A 116 14.75 7.64 5.18
N ALA A 117 14.95 8.87 5.65
CA ALA A 117 15.71 9.14 6.87
C ALA A 117 17.09 8.45 6.89
N HIS A 118 17.86 8.62 5.81
CA HIS A 118 19.21 8.06 5.60
C HIS A 118 19.28 6.53 5.59
N ARG A 119 18.15 5.86 5.30
CA ARG A 119 18.09 4.40 5.14
C ARG A 119 17.46 4.04 3.80
N SER A 120 18.10 3.10 3.12
CA SER A 120 17.51 2.49 1.91
C SER A 120 16.33 1.62 2.34
N CYS A 121 15.13 2.02 1.94
CA CYS A 121 13.86 1.36 2.22
C CYS A 121 13.27 0.78 0.94
N ALA A 122 12.74 -0.45 1.00
CA ALA A 122 12.06 -1.06 -0.13
C ALA A 122 10.67 -0.43 -0.33
N VAL A 123 10.41 0.07 -1.53
CA VAL A 123 9.12 0.66 -1.92
C VAL A 123 8.62 -0.01 -3.21
N PRO A 124 7.31 -0.05 -3.49
CA PRO A 124 6.81 -0.51 -4.77
C PRO A 124 7.38 0.35 -5.92
N SER A 125 7.39 -0.19 -7.13
CA SER A 125 7.72 0.59 -8.32
C SER A 125 6.83 1.84 -8.44
N VAL A 126 7.23 2.83 -9.23
CA VAL A 126 6.41 4.03 -9.47
C VAL A 126 5.04 3.63 -10.01
N LEU A 127 4.99 2.67 -10.94
CA LEU A 127 3.75 2.17 -11.53
C LEU A 127 2.85 1.51 -10.47
N ASP A 128 3.40 0.63 -9.63
CA ASP A 128 2.67 -0.04 -8.58
C ASP A 128 2.21 0.93 -7.48
N SER A 129 3.02 1.93 -7.16
CA SER A 129 2.68 2.98 -6.20
C SER A 129 1.51 3.84 -6.69
N ARG A 130 1.50 4.23 -7.97
CA ARG A 130 0.38 4.93 -8.62
C ARG A 130 -0.88 4.07 -8.60
N LEU A 131 -0.76 2.77 -8.88
CA LEU A 131 -1.89 1.84 -8.80
C LEU A 131 -2.45 1.76 -7.38
N ILE A 132 -1.61 1.68 -6.36
CA ILE A 132 -2.02 1.70 -4.94
C ILE A 132 -2.84 2.96 -4.62
N VAL A 133 -2.44 4.13 -5.12
CA VAL A 133 -3.22 5.38 -4.96
C VAL A 133 -4.60 5.26 -5.62
N VAL A 134 -4.66 4.77 -6.86
CA VAL A 134 -5.93 4.57 -7.57
C VAL A 134 -6.85 3.61 -6.81
N LEU A 135 -6.32 2.45 -6.37
CA LEU A 135 -7.11 1.44 -5.65
C LEU A 135 -7.54 1.92 -4.25
N HIS A 136 -6.74 2.78 -3.61
CA HIS A 136 -7.13 3.42 -2.35
C HIS A 136 -8.41 4.24 -2.52
N ARG A 137 -8.55 4.95 -3.64
CA ARG A 137 -9.75 5.72 -3.99
C ARG A 137 -11.01 4.85 -4.09
N ALA A 138 -10.91 3.63 -4.63
CA ALA A 138 -12.06 2.73 -4.77
C ALA A 138 -12.76 2.42 -3.42
N ARG A 139 -12.08 2.61 -2.31
CA ARG A 139 -12.56 2.34 -0.93
C ARG A 139 -12.98 3.60 -0.18
N ALA A 140 -12.59 4.77 -0.67
CA ALA A 140 -12.87 6.02 0.00
C ALA A 140 -14.37 6.36 -0.12
N SER A 141 -14.99 6.71 0.99
CA SER A 141 -16.38 7.19 1.03
C SER A 141 -16.54 8.60 0.44
N SER A 142 -15.45 9.36 0.38
CA SER A 142 -15.43 10.70 -0.23
C SER A 142 -15.52 10.62 -1.75
N THR A 143 -16.22 11.55 -2.37
CA THR A 143 -16.21 11.74 -3.84
C THR A 143 -14.93 12.40 -4.36
N TYR A 144 -14.15 13.00 -3.49
CA TYR A 144 -12.90 13.70 -3.80
C TYR A 144 -11.71 13.02 -3.12
N ASP A 145 -10.65 12.74 -3.90
CA ASP A 145 -9.38 12.22 -3.43
C ASP A 145 -8.24 13.07 -4.02
N PRO A 146 -7.55 13.88 -3.21
CA PRO A 146 -6.53 14.82 -3.69
C PRO A 146 -5.33 14.10 -4.35
N ASP A 147 -5.05 12.86 -3.99
CA ASP A 147 -3.93 12.12 -4.58
C ASP A 147 -4.29 11.59 -5.97
N LEU A 148 -5.52 11.11 -6.15
CA LEU A 148 -5.98 10.73 -7.48
C LEU A 148 -6.10 11.93 -8.41
N GLU A 149 -6.58 13.08 -7.92
CA GLU A 149 -6.60 14.31 -8.73
C GLU A 149 -5.20 14.75 -9.13
N TYR A 150 -4.23 14.67 -8.20
CA TYR A 150 -2.84 14.94 -8.55
C TYR A 150 -2.32 14.01 -9.65
N LEU A 151 -2.62 12.71 -9.59
CA LEU A 151 -2.24 11.78 -10.66
C LEU A 151 -2.93 12.14 -11.98
N ARG A 152 -4.18 12.61 -11.97
CA ARG A 152 -4.88 13.08 -13.17
C ARG A 152 -4.21 14.29 -13.82
N ASP A 153 -3.62 15.15 -13.01
CA ASP A 153 -2.92 16.36 -13.49
C ASP A 153 -1.56 16.05 -14.13
N ILE A 154 -0.86 15.00 -13.64
CA ILE A 154 0.52 14.72 -14.05
C ILE A 154 0.66 13.57 -15.06
N LEU A 155 -0.33 12.67 -15.17
CA LEU A 155 -0.25 11.48 -16.03
C LEU A 155 -0.93 11.71 -17.37
N ASP A 156 -0.25 11.29 -18.43
CA ASP A 156 -0.81 11.31 -19.77
C ASP A 156 -1.62 10.03 -20.11
N SER A 157 -2.18 9.96 -21.31
CA SER A 157 -2.97 8.82 -21.76
C SER A 157 -2.19 7.51 -21.84
N TYR A 158 -0.88 7.58 -22.07
CA TYR A 158 0.00 6.40 -22.10
C TYR A 158 0.24 5.86 -20.69
N ASP A 159 0.49 6.74 -19.72
CA ASP A 159 0.62 6.35 -18.31
C ASP A 159 -0.65 5.68 -17.80
N TRP A 160 -1.83 6.24 -18.10
CA TRP A 160 -3.11 5.63 -17.73
C TRP A 160 -3.37 4.28 -18.40
N ALA A 161 -2.93 4.11 -19.65
CA ALA A 161 -3.01 2.81 -20.33
C ALA A 161 -2.15 1.77 -19.61
N LYS A 162 -0.91 2.12 -19.24
CA LYS A 162 -0.01 1.24 -18.48
C LYS A 162 -0.55 0.89 -17.10
N LEU A 163 -1.17 1.83 -16.39
CA LEU A 163 -1.81 1.56 -15.10
C LEU A 163 -2.95 0.54 -15.24
N ARG A 164 -3.74 0.64 -16.29
CA ARG A 164 -4.82 -0.31 -16.58
C ARG A 164 -4.29 -1.70 -16.93
N GLU A 165 -3.23 -1.78 -17.73
CA GLU A 165 -2.54 -3.04 -18.04
C GLU A 165 -2.01 -3.67 -16.74
N ARG A 166 -1.34 -2.88 -15.89
CA ARG A 166 -0.82 -3.35 -14.60
C ARG A 166 -1.92 -3.80 -13.65
N ALA A 167 -3.06 -3.11 -13.62
CA ALA A 167 -4.23 -3.54 -12.85
C ALA A 167 -4.75 -4.91 -13.33
N ALA A 168 -4.75 -5.17 -14.64
CA ALA A 168 -5.15 -6.46 -15.19
C ALA A 168 -4.14 -7.58 -14.82
N GLU A 169 -2.83 -7.31 -14.90
CA GLU A 169 -1.79 -8.25 -14.48
C GLU A 169 -1.91 -8.68 -13.01
N LEU A 170 -2.33 -7.74 -12.15
CA LEU A 170 -2.52 -7.95 -10.72
C LEU A 170 -3.96 -8.37 -10.34
N ASP A 171 -4.78 -8.77 -11.32
CA ASP A 171 -6.19 -9.17 -11.10
C ASP A 171 -7.00 -8.10 -10.33
N SER A 172 -6.79 -6.83 -10.69
CA SER A 172 -7.33 -5.64 -10.02
C SER A 172 -8.26 -4.80 -10.91
N SER A 173 -8.63 -5.31 -12.10
CA SER A 173 -9.38 -4.54 -13.11
C SER A 173 -10.70 -4.00 -12.58
N LEU A 174 -11.43 -4.78 -11.78
CA LEU A 174 -12.70 -4.37 -11.20
C LEU A 174 -12.53 -3.21 -10.21
N ALA A 175 -11.56 -3.32 -9.30
CA ALA A 175 -11.25 -2.28 -8.33
C ALA A 175 -10.72 -1.00 -9.01
N TYR A 176 -9.92 -1.15 -10.06
CA TYR A 176 -9.47 -0.03 -10.89
C TYR A 176 -10.66 0.67 -11.57
N ALA A 177 -11.59 -0.11 -12.16
CA ALA A 177 -12.80 0.45 -12.77
C ALA A 177 -13.70 1.17 -11.74
N ALA A 178 -13.81 0.62 -10.53
CA ALA A 178 -14.52 1.27 -9.42
C ALA A 178 -13.93 2.65 -9.09
N ALA A 179 -12.60 2.74 -8.98
CA ALA A 179 -11.89 3.99 -8.71
C ALA A 179 -12.08 5.03 -9.81
N MET A 180 -12.12 4.57 -11.06
CA MET A 180 -12.16 5.43 -12.26
C MET A 180 -13.60 5.72 -12.75
N GLY A 181 -14.63 5.21 -12.06
CA GLY A 181 -16.04 5.40 -12.44
C GLY A 181 -16.51 4.52 -13.61
N GLY A 182 -15.78 3.46 -13.92
CA GLY A 182 -16.04 2.56 -15.05
C GLY A 182 -16.72 1.23 -14.71
N LEU A 183 -17.34 1.10 -13.52
CA LEU A 183 -17.95 -0.17 -13.05
C LEU A 183 -19.03 -0.74 -13.97
N GLU A 184 -19.77 0.11 -14.69
CA GLU A 184 -20.86 -0.35 -15.58
C GLU A 184 -20.37 -1.36 -16.64
N ALA A 185 -19.11 -1.25 -17.08
CA ALA A 185 -18.51 -2.20 -18.03
C ALA A 185 -18.37 -3.62 -17.45
N TYR A 186 -18.38 -3.74 -16.13
CA TYR A 186 -18.19 -5.00 -15.39
C TYR A 186 -19.49 -5.56 -14.79
N ARG A 187 -20.66 -4.97 -15.10
CA ARG A 187 -21.96 -5.37 -14.54
C ARG A 187 -22.27 -6.87 -14.68
N HIS A 188 -21.74 -7.52 -15.71
CA HIS A 188 -21.96 -8.93 -15.98
C HIS A 188 -20.83 -9.85 -15.42
N GLU A 189 -19.82 -9.26 -14.80
CA GLU A 189 -18.75 -10.02 -14.16
C GLU A 189 -19.25 -10.63 -12.85
N ARG A 190 -18.83 -11.88 -12.58
CA ARG A 190 -19.24 -12.61 -11.37
C ARG A 190 -18.83 -11.91 -10.08
N ASP A 191 -17.73 -11.16 -10.12
CA ASP A 191 -17.16 -10.47 -8.96
C ASP A 191 -17.78 -9.06 -8.73
N TYR A 192 -18.68 -8.63 -9.63
CA TYR A 192 -19.43 -7.38 -9.47
C TYR A 192 -20.59 -7.52 -8.46
N LEU A 193 -21.16 -8.72 -8.33
CA LEU A 193 -22.29 -9.05 -7.45
C LEU A 193 -21.84 -9.48 -6.06
#